data_f0273536e381cb4c6d8af953deaa048b
#
_entry.id   f0273536e381cb4c6d8af953deaa048b
#
_cell.length_a   1.000
_cell.length_b   1.000
_cell.length_c   1.000
_cell.angle_alpha   90.00
_cell.angle_beta   90.00
_cell.angle_gamma   90.00
#
_symmetry.space_group_name_H-M   'P 1'
#
loop_
_entity.id
_entity.type
_entity.pdbx_description
1 polymer ?
#
loop_
_entity_poly.entity_id
_entity_poly.type
_entity_poly.pdbx_seq_one_letter_code
_entity_poly.pdbx_strand_id
1 'polypeptide(L)'
;MNLAEGSLTLRWPMAFLFAILSMLLLPALSHSILVHPPEYDELLHVLAARGINETGLPSITDGLYTRAQLYTRLIAWVTTLSDNELLVARLPALIFGMLATALLTAWVGLRVGWIAAVAVATLFVISPMTLHSSVLVRFYTLHTLLMATMLLFWYEASQWPRTLRRLLIFIVLSTALIWLGLQFHALTQISILSGLTALAMVVLFDNKSILLGIASRWPVLTGLLLVSVVALVPLVAIKADIMTLLRGTLPLWSANRAGNYAYYISALSVELPFFWPLFPLMVIFAFYEKPRLALFCLTAFIVSLVINSIAAQKATRYFYHAYPVFCILWAVGFQRVLTFGFTELRKHHGRLAGAGMLAVLSLCLLSAHEVKRGIKLLLDRGQLDDTIPVRSEPDWLLALPRLGDLAQSVDTLIVTSGVKGQYTFGKFDYEMSATVVQETETGLDFGNDPRTNRQVIAQPESVQRVIESDGRELFVLEDRMLNKAHSSPEESVSLLNERCEAIDLSDTGSQLSAWLC
;
A
#
# COMPACT_ATOMS: atom_id res chain seq x y z
N MET A 1 32.02 -5.43 -27.15
CA MET A 1 31.06 -4.39 -26.74
C MET A 1 31.73 -3.58 -25.68
N ASN A 2 32.16 -2.34 -25.97
CA ASN A 2 32.81 -1.47 -24.99
C ASN A 2 31.73 -0.94 -24.04
N LEU A 3 31.59 -1.56 -22.88
CA LEU A 3 30.67 -1.11 -21.81
C LEU A 3 31.15 0.19 -21.11
N ALA A 4 32.35 0.68 -21.47
CA ALA A 4 33.00 1.78 -20.76
C ALA A 4 32.61 3.19 -21.24
N GLU A 5 32.00 3.37 -22.42
CA GLU A 5 31.73 4.71 -23.00
C GLU A 5 30.39 4.84 -23.73
N GLY A 6 29.65 3.74 -23.95
CA GLY A 6 28.31 3.82 -24.52
C GLY A 6 27.28 4.01 -23.43
N SER A 7 26.46 5.05 -23.50
CA SER A 7 25.35 5.23 -22.55
C SER A 7 24.50 3.94 -22.54
N LEU A 8 24.43 3.25 -21.39
CA LEU A 8 23.58 2.07 -21.20
C LEU A 8 22.08 2.44 -21.24
N THR A 9 21.78 3.71 -21.52
CA THR A 9 20.42 4.22 -21.66
C THR A 9 19.73 3.57 -22.86
N LEU A 10 18.50 3.16 -22.63
CA LEU A 10 17.67 2.57 -23.69
C LEU A 10 17.21 3.64 -24.67
N ARG A 11 17.13 3.25 -25.96
CA ARG A 11 16.36 4.03 -26.93
C ARG A 11 14.86 3.84 -26.68
N TRP A 12 14.04 4.80 -27.07
CA TRP A 12 12.60 4.80 -26.85
C TRP A 12 11.90 3.46 -27.18
N PRO A 13 12.13 2.82 -28.35
CA PRO A 13 11.47 1.56 -28.67
C PRO A 13 11.83 0.43 -27.68
N MET A 14 13.10 0.36 -27.26
CA MET A 14 13.55 -0.64 -26.29
C MET A 14 13.00 -0.35 -24.89
N ALA A 15 12.97 0.91 -24.47
CA ALA A 15 12.37 1.28 -23.19
C ALA A 15 10.87 0.92 -23.13
N PHE A 16 10.16 1.14 -24.24
CA PHE A 16 8.76 0.77 -24.37
C PHE A 16 8.56 -0.75 -24.35
N LEU A 17 9.38 -1.52 -25.04
CA LEU A 17 9.35 -2.99 -25.00
C LEU A 17 9.58 -3.51 -23.57
N PHE A 18 10.60 -2.98 -22.87
CA PHE A 18 10.87 -3.35 -21.48
C PHE A 18 9.69 -3.00 -20.56
N ALA A 19 9.06 -1.85 -20.78
CA ALA A 19 7.87 -1.44 -20.04
C ALA A 19 6.71 -2.43 -20.22
N ILE A 20 6.42 -2.83 -21.47
CA ILE A 20 5.37 -3.83 -21.77
C ILE A 20 5.69 -5.17 -21.12
N LEU A 21 6.91 -5.67 -21.27
CA LEU A 21 7.32 -6.95 -20.70
C LEU A 21 7.23 -6.94 -19.17
N SER A 22 7.69 -5.85 -18.52
CA SER A 22 7.64 -5.72 -17.07
C SER A 22 6.20 -5.61 -16.55
N MET A 23 5.33 -4.93 -17.28
CA MET A 23 3.92 -4.79 -16.96
C MET A 23 3.21 -6.16 -16.94
N LEU A 24 3.58 -7.09 -17.84
CA LEU A 24 2.98 -8.43 -17.90
C LEU A 24 3.44 -9.35 -16.76
N LEU A 25 4.53 -9.06 -16.07
CA LEU A 25 4.98 -9.84 -14.91
C LEU A 25 4.02 -9.72 -13.73
N LEU A 26 3.40 -8.57 -13.52
CA LEU A 26 2.54 -8.34 -12.36
C LEU A 26 1.29 -9.25 -12.37
N PRO A 27 0.47 -9.33 -13.45
CA PRO A 27 -0.64 -10.26 -13.48
C PRO A 27 -0.20 -11.73 -13.42
N ALA A 28 0.96 -12.09 -14.01
CA ALA A 28 1.47 -13.43 -13.92
C ALA A 28 1.80 -13.85 -12.47
N LEU A 29 2.36 -12.93 -11.67
CA LEU A 29 2.66 -13.17 -10.25
C LEU A 29 1.42 -13.06 -9.36
N SER A 30 0.43 -12.28 -9.75
CA SER A 30 -0.76 -11.98 -8.93
C SER A 30 -1.92 -12.94 -9.18
N HIS A 31 -1.82 -13.83 -10.16
CA HIS A 31 -2.94 -14.67 -10.61
C HIS A 31 -3.57 -15.48 -9.47
N SER A 32 -2.75 -16.11 -8.61
CA SER A 32 -3.24 -16.89 -7.48
C SER A 32 -3.91 -16.03 -6.40
N ILE A 33 -3.47 -14.77 -6.28
CA ILE A 33 -3.97 -13.85 -5.25
C ILE A 33 -5.31 -13.23 -5.68
N LEU A 34 -5.57 -13.13 -7.00
CA LEU A 34 -6.80 -12.53 -7.52
C LEU A 34 -8.08 -13.30 -7.12
N VAL A 35 -7.97 -14.60 -6.86
CA VAL A 35 -9.10 -15.46 -6.46
C VAL A 35 -9.24 -15.62 -4.94
N HIS A 36 -8.44 -14.90 -4.16
CA HIS A 36 -8.47 -14.96 -2.70
C HIS A 36 -9.80 -14.43 -2.12
N PRO A 37 -10.25 -14.96 -0.95
CA PRO A 37 -11.38 -14.38 -0.23
C PRO A 37 -11.23 -12.87 -0.04
N PRO A 38 -12.34 -12.10 -0.11
CA PRO A 38 -12.25 -10.65 -0.03
C PRO A 38 -11.83 -10.19 1.37
N GLU A 39 -10.92 -9.23 1.42
CA GLU A 39 -10.57 -8.54 2.65
C GLU A 39 -11.65 -7.52 3.04
N TYR A 40 -11.77 -7.28 4.34
CA TYR A 40 -12.70 -6.28 4.89
C TYR A 40 -12.62 -4.92 4.16
N ASP A 41 -11.41 -4.43 3.95
CA ASP A 41 -11.15 -3.14 3.33
C ASP A 41 -11.57 -3.08 1.85
N GLU A 42 -11.56 -4.20 1.11
CA GLU A 42 -12.03 -4.29 -0.28
C GLU A 42 -13.55 -4.13 -0.34
N LEU A 43 -14.24 -4.85 0.56
CA LEU A 43 -15.69 -4.89 0.58
C LEU A 43 -16.32 -3.53 0.86
N LEU A 44 -15.61 -2.62 1.56
CA LEU A 44 -16.06 -1.24 1.70
C LEU A 44 -16.24 -0.54 0.35
N HIS A 45 -15.33 -0.75 -0.60
CA HIS A 45 -15.47 -0.18 -1.94
C HIS A 45 -16.48 -0.94 -2.80
N VAL A 46 -16.53 -2.27 -2.70
CA VAL A 46 -17.45 -3.11 -3.48
C VAL A 46 -18.90 -2.81 -3.09
N LEU A 47 -19.21 -2.82 -1.79
CA LEU A 47 -20.58 -2.53 -1.32
C LEU A 47 -20.99 -1.08 -1.58
N ALA A 48 -20.10 -0.12 -1.37
CA ALA A 48 -20.36 1.27 -1.72
C ALA A 48 -20.57 1.46 -3.25
N ALA A 49 -19.88 0.66 -4.07
CA ALA A 49 -20.10 0.65 -5.52
C ALA A 49 -21.46 0.08 -5.90
N ARG A 50 -21.95 -0.98 -5.22
CA ARG A 50 -23.33 -1.47 -5.35
C ARG A 50 -24.33 -0.37 -4.99
N GLY A 51 -24.12 0.30 -3.84
CA GLY A 51 -24.96 1.43 -3.43
C GLY A 51 -25.02 2.54 -4.49
N ILE A 52 -23.90 2.88 -5.15
CA ILE A 52 -23.89 3.84 -6.26
C ILE A 52 -24.74 3.33 -7.43
N ASN A 53 -24.62 2.06 -7.80
CA ASN A 53 -25.35 1.49 -8.93
C ASN A 53 -26.87 1.39 -8.66
N GLU A 54 -27.27 1.15 -7.40
CA GLU A 54 -28.67 0.99 -6.99
C GLU A 54 -29.36 2.32 -6.67
N THR A 55 -28.67 3.20 -5.93
CA THR A 55 -29.27 4.42 -5.34
C THR A 55 -28.63 5.72 -5.81
N GLY A 56 -27.50 5.66 -6.51
CA GLY A 56 -26.67 6.82 -6.87
C GLY A 56 -25.74 7.31 -5.74
N LEU A 57 -25.81 6.73 -4.54
CA LEU A 57 -25.02 7.09 -3.38
C LEU A 57 -24.06 5.95 -2.97
N PRO A 58 -22.84 6.26 -2.46
CA PRO A 58 -21.90 5.24 -2.00
C PRO A 58 -22.32 4.69 -0.63
N SER A 59 -23.52 4.12 -0.55
CA SER A 59 -24.08 3.57 0.68
C SER A 59 -23.60 2.15 0.94
N ILE A 60 -23.35 1.85 2.22
CA ILE A 60 -23.18 0.49 2.74
C ILE A 60 -24.25 0.35 3.79
N THR A 61 -25.26 -0.48 3.53
CA THR A 61 -26.49 -0.47 4.34
C THR A 61 -27.05 0.95 4.48
N ASP A 62 -27.22 1.47 5.68
CA ASP A 62 -27.74 2.79 5.99
C ASP A 62 -26.65 3.87 6.15
N GLY A 63 -25.36 3.49 6.06
CA GLY A 63 -24.22 4.39 6.17
C GLY A 63 -23.65 4.81 4.81
N LEU A 64 -22.81 5.85 4.81
CA LEU A 64 -22.15 6.36 3.62
C LEU A 64 -20.65 6.17 3.68
N TYR A 65 -20.08 5.55 2.64
CA TYR A 65 -18.64 5.40 2.50
C TYR A 65 -18.06 6.50 1.61
N THR A 66 -17.45 7.50 2.24
CA THR A 66 -16.98 8.71 1.54
C THR A 66 -15.49 8.72 1.19
N ARG A 67 -14.74 7.66 1.54
CA ARG A 67 -13.29 7.59 1.25
C ARG A 67 -13.05 7.30 -0.23
N ALA A 68 -12.13 8.04 -0.85
CA ALA A 68 -11.70 7.85 -2.24
C ALA A 68 -12.89 7.71 -3.22
N GLN A 69 -13.86 8.62 -3.15
CA GLN A 69 -15.11 8.53 -3.90
C GLN A 69 -14.92 8.34 -5.41
N LEU A 70 -13.90 9.00 -6.01
CA LEU A 70 -13.62 8.82 -7.44
C LEU A 70 -13.22 7.37 -7.76
N TYR A 71 -12.47 6.72 -6.86
CA TYR A 71 -12.12 5.32 -7.02
C TYR A 71 -13.34 4.42 -6.85
N THR A 72 -14.19 4.67 -5.85
CA THR A 72 -15.43 3.91 -5.65
C THR A 72 -16.37 4.03 -6.86
N ARG A 73 -16.49 5.22 -7.49
CA ARG A 73 -17.24 5.40 -8.74
C ARG A 73 -16.64 4.63 -9.92
N LEU A 74 -15.29 4.57 -9.99
CA LEU A 74 -14.62 3.71 -10.98
C LEU A 74 -14.97 2.24 -10.76
N ILE A 75 -14.97 1.76 -9.50
CA ILE A 75 -15.39 0.40 -9.17
C ILE A 75 -16.86 0.18 -9.55
N ALA A 76 -17.75 1.11 -9.21
CA ALA A 76 -19.16 1.03 -9.58
C ALA A 76 -19.35 0.87 -11.11
N TRP A 77 -18.58 1.62 -11.90
CA TRP A 77 -18.63 1.49 -13.35
C TRP A 77 -18.10 0.14 -13.84
N VAL A 78 -16.94 -0.34 -13.35
CA VAL A 78 -16.36 -1.60 -13.85
C VAL A 78 -17.17 -2.83 -13.41
N THR A 79 -17.84 -2.79 -12.27
CA THR A 79 -18.69 -3.90 -11.79
C THR A 79 -19.94 -4.10 -12.65
N THR A 80 -20.34 -3.12 -13.45
CA THR A 80 -21.42 -3.32 -14.45
C THR A 80 -20.98 -4.12 -15.67
N LEU A 81 -19.69 -4.41 -15.83
CA LEU A 81 -19.15 -5.08 -17.02
C LEU A 81 -19.17 -6.62 -16.94
N SER A 82 -19.40 -7.21 -15.76
CA SER A 82 -19.38 -8.66 -15.56
C SER A 82 -20.11 -9.06 -14.28
N ASP A 83 -20.69 -10.26 -14.30
CA ASP A 83 -21.35 -10.87 -13.14
C ASP A 83 -20.36 -11.28 -12.03
N ASN A 84 -19.07 -11.47 -12.36
CA ASN A 84 -18.04 -11.72 -11.34
C ASN A 84 -17.54 -10.39 -10.75
N GLU A 85 -18.38 -9.80 -9.89
CA GLU A 85 -18.20 -8.47 -9.32
C GLU A 85 -16.83 -8.28 -8.65
N LEU A 86 -16.41 -9.23 -7.80
CA LEU A 86 -15.16 -9.11 -7.04
C LEU A 86 -13.93 -9.14 -7.95
N LEU A 87 -13.89 -10.06 -8.92
CA LEU A 87 -12.77 -10.16 -9.85
C LEU A 87 -12.64 -8.86 -10.67
N VAL A 88 -13.77 -8.37 -11.20
CA VAL A 88 -13.77 -7.16 -12.04
C VAL A 88 -13.44 -5.93 -11.20
N ALA A 89 -13.90 -5.86 -9.96
CA ALA A 89 -13.55 -4.77 -9.03
C ALA A 89 -12.04 -4.71 -8.71
N ARG A 90 -11.32 -5.83 -8.77
CA ARG A 90 -9.86 -5.92 -8.56
C ARG A 90 -9.04 -5.45 -9.77
N LEU A 91 -9.60 -5.52 -10.99
CA LEU A 91 -8.87 -5.16 -12.21
C LEU A 91 -8.30 -3.75 -12.24
N PRO A 92 -8.99 -2.68 -11.79
CA PRO A 92 -8.42 -1.34 -11.74
C PRO A 92 -7.12 -1.27 -10.92
N ALA A 93 -7.07 -1.91 -9.75
CA ALA A 93 -5.87 -1.92 -8.92
C ALA A 93 -4.72 -2.63 -9.65
N LEU A 94 -4.97 -3.75 -10.30
CA LEU A 94 -3.98 -4.49 -11.10
C LEU A 94 -3.48 -3.63 -12.28
N ILE A 95 -4.37 -3.00 -13.04
CA ILE A 95 -4.01 -2.15 -14.18
C ILE A 95 -3.14 -0.98 -13.73
N PHE A 96 -3.49 -0.30 -12.63
CA PHE A 96 -2.67 0.80 -12.12
C PHE A 96 -1.31 0.33 -11.60
N GLY A 97 -1.23 -0.87 -11.00
CA GLY A 97 0.04 -1.51 -10.64
C GLY A 97 0.90 -1.82 -11.86
N MET A 98 0.30 -2.34 -12.94
CA MET A 98 0.95 -2.57 -14.22
C MET A 98 1.50 -1.27 -14.82
N LEU A 99 0.69 -0.21 -14.85
CA LEU A 99 1.10 1.10 -15.35
C LEU A 99 2.22 1.73 -14.52
N ALA A 100 2.19 1.58 -13.18
CA ALA A 100 3.27 2.04 -12.31
C ALA A 100 4.57 1.29 -12.61
N THR A 101 4.51 -0.04 -12.80
CA THR A 101 5.67 -0.85 -13.19
C THR A 101 6.23 -0.40 -14.54
N ALA A 102 5.36 -0.20 -15.52
CA ALA A 102 5.75 0.26 -16.86
C ALA A 102 6.42 1.64 -16.84
N LEU A 103 5.83 2.59 -16.09
CA LEU A 103 6.37 3.93 -15.93
C LEU A 103 7.78 3.89 -15.34
N LEU A 104 7.96 3.18 -14.22
CA LEU A 104 9.25 3.08 -13.53
C LEU A 104 10.31 2.43 -14.44
N THR A 105 9.96 1.32 -15.08
CA THR A 105 10.87 0.58 -15.98
C THR A 105 11.29 1.42 -17.17
N ALA A 106 10.34 2.06 -17.87
CA ALA A 106 10.63 2.90 -19.03
C ALA A 106 11.48 4.11 -18.62
N TRP A 107 11.10 4.83 -17.57
CA TRP A 107 11.79 6.02 -17.12
C TRP A 107 13.23 5.72 -16.70
N VAL A 108 13.43 4.68 -15.87
CA VAL A 108 14.77 4.26 -15.41
C VAL A 108 15.61 3.76 -16.60
N GLY A 109 15.02 3.01 -17.52
CA GLY A 109 15.69 2.57 -18.74
C GLY A 109 16.21 3.72 -19.61
N LEU A 110 15.41 4.78 -19.77
CA LEU A 110 15.76 5.97 -20.53
C LEU A 110 16.80 6.86 -19.83
N ARG A 111 16.77 6.94 -18.50
CA ARG A 111 17.59 7.89 -17.73
C ARG A 111 18.85 7.29 -17.12
N VAL A 112 18.81 6.00 -16.82
CA VAL A 112 19.92 5.30 -16.14
C VAL A 112 20.51 4.22 -17.04
N GLY A 113 19.69 3.22 -17.40
CA GLY A 113 20.12 2.16 -18.30
C GLY A 113 19.29 0.90 -18.15
N TRP A 114 19.53 -0.07 -19.05
CA TRP A 114 18.72 -1.30 -19.12
C TRP A 114 18.89 -2.20 -17.89
N ILE A 115 20.08 -2.24 -17.26
CA ILE A 115 20.33 -3.01 -16.05
C ILE A 115 19.46 -2.49 -14.91
N ALA A 116 19.47 -1.17 -14.72
CA ALA A 116 18.62 -0.54 -13.71
C ALA A 116 17.12 -0.68 -14.04
N ALA A 117 16.74 -0.68 -15.34
CA ALA A 117 15.36 -0.92 -15.74
C ALA A 117 14.87 -2.31 -15.34
N VAL A 118 15.67 -3.35 -15.57
CA VAL A 118 15.37 -4.72 -15.15
C VAL A 118 15.32 -4.81 -13.63
N ALA A 119 16.29 -4.22 -12.94
CA ALA A 119 16.34 -4.24 -11.48
C ALA A 119 15.12 -3.55 -10.83
N VAL A 120 14.72 -2.36 -11.32
CA VAL A 120 13.55 -1.65 -10.77
C VAL A 120 12.25 -2.41 -11.04
N ALA A 121 12.09 -2.98 -12.24
CA ALA A 121 10.93 -3.80 -12.58
C ALA A 121 10.81 -5.01 -11.66
N THR A 122 11.90 -5.76 -11.52
CA THR A 122 11.94 -6.95 -10.66
C THR A 122 11.63 -6.61 -9.20
N LEU A 123 12.35 -5.63 -8.63
CA LEU A 123 12.14 -5.23 -7.23
C LEU A 123 10.71 -4.76 -6.97
N PHE A 124 10.15 -3.96 -7.88
CA PHE A 124 8.81 -3.42 -7.70
C PHE A 124 7.76 -4.53 -7.76
N VAL A 125 7.87 -5.42 -8.76
CA VAL A 125 6.85 -6.46 -9.01
C VAL A 125 6.90 -7.60 -7.98
N ILE A 126 8.10 -8.04 -7.52
CA ILE A 126 8.21 -9.15 -6.54
C ILE A 126 7.94 -8.70 -5.09
N SER A 127 7.79 -7.41 -4.86
CA SER A 127 7.48 -6.88 -3.53
C SER A 127 6.11 -7.35 -3.06
N PRO A 128 5.99 -7.89 -1.82
CA PRO A 128 4.71 -8.20 -1.21
C PRO A 128 3.75 -7.02 -1.21
N MET A 129 4.28 -5.82 -0.95
CA MET A 129 3.52 -4.58 -0.93
C MET A 129 2.87 -4.29 -2.30
N THR A 130 3.61 -4.47 -3.40
CA THR A 130 3.08 -4.29 -4.76
C THR A 130 2.08 -5.38 -5.12
N LEU A 131 2.43 -6.65 -4.87
CA LEU A 131 1.56 -7.79 -5.16
C LEU A 131 0.23 -7.65 -4.43
N HIS A 132 0.27 -7.46 -3.11
CA HIS A 132 -0.92 -7.30 -2.29
C HIS A 132 -1.77 -6.10 -2.71
N SER A 133 -1.15 -4.91 -2.89
CA SER A 133 -1.89 -3.70 -3.28
C SER A 133 -2.51 -3.79 -4.68
N SER A 134 -1.94 -4.61 -5.58
CA SER A 134 -2.40 -4.74 -6.96
C SER A 134 -3.59 -5.68 -7.13
N VAL A 135 -3.90 -6.49 -6.13
CA VAL A 135 -5.04 -7.43 -6.17
C VAL A 135 -6.19 -7.01 -5.27
N LEU A 136 -6.03 -5.99 -4.44
CA LEU A 136 -7.09 -5.48 -3.58
C LEU A 136 -7.91 -4.40 -4.27
N VAL A 137 -9.21 -4.38 -4.02
CA VAL A 137 -10.11 -3.29 -4.45
C VAL A 137 -9.81 -2.03 -3.63
N ARG A 138 -8.59 -1.48 -3.82
CA ARG A 138 -8.09 -0.32 -3.08
C ARG A 138 -7.32 0.62 -4.01
N PHE A 139 -7.39 1.89 -3.72
CA PHE A 139 -6.78 2.96 -4.53
C PHE A 139 -5.24 3.07 -4.37
N TYR A 140 -4.58 2.21 -3.60
CA TYR A 140 -3.14 2.37 -3.28
C TYR A 140 -2.24 2.29 -4.51
N THR A 141 -2.52 1.40 -5.47
CA THR A 141 -1.73 1.33 -6.72
C THR A 141 -1.91 2.57 -7.58
N LEU A 142 -3.15 3.09 -7.69
CA LEU A 142 -3.43 4.35 -8.39
C LEU A 142 -2.72 5.52 -7.70
N HIS A 143 -2.81 5.60 -6.37
CA HIS A 143 -2.13 6.62 -5.59
C HIS A 143 -0.61 6.56 -5.80
N THR A 144 -0.01 5.37 -5.77
CA THR A 144 1.42 5.16 -6.02
C THR A 144 1.82 5.54 -7.44
N LEU A 145 1.01 5.21 -8.45
CA LEU A 145 1.24 5.64 -9.84
C LEU A 145 1.24 7.17 -9.95
N LEU A 146 0.26 7.84 -9.35
CA LEU A 146 0.17 9.31 -9.37
C LEU A 146 1.35 9.96 -8.65
N MET A 147 1.74 9.44 -7.49
CA MET A 147 2.85 9.98 -6.71
C MET A 147 4.20 9.72 -7.39
N ALA A 148 4.42 8.52 -7.95
CA ALA A 148 5.60 8.24 -8.77
C ALA A 148 5.65 9.18 -9.98
N THR A 149 4.54 9.35 -10.70
CA THR A 149 4.45 10.29 -11.84
C THR A 149 4.81 11.71 -11.41
N MET A 150 4.27 12.20 -10.29
CA MET A 150 4.55 13.52 -9.75
C MET A 150 6.03 13.69 -9.40
N LEU A 151 6.62 12.76 -8.65
CA LEU A 151 8.01 12.83 -8.24
C LEU A 151 8.97 12.78 -9.43
N LEU A 152 8.75 11.86 -10.38
CA LEU A 152 9.55 11.77 -11.60
C LEU A 152 9.40 13.02 -12.46
N PHE A 153 8.19 13.55 -12.61
CA PHE A 153 7.93 14.79 -13.31
C PHE A 153 8.65 15.98 -12.65
N TRP A 154 8.64 16.09 -11.33
CA TRP A 154 9.34 17.16 -10.61
C TRP A 154 10.86 17.05 -10.77
N TYR A 155 11.41 15.83 -10.72
CA TYR A 155 12.82 15.60 -10.99
C TYR A 155 13.18 16.05 -12.41
N GLU A 156 12.40 15.69 -13.43
CA GLU A 156 12.61 16.12 -14.82
C GLU A 156 12.49 17.63 -14.98
N ALA A 157 11.45 18.22 -14.39
CA ALA A 157 11.23 19.66 -14.46
C ALA A 157 12.36 20.46 -13.81
N SER A 158 13.03 19.92 -12.79
CA SER A 158 14.19 20.54 -12.15
C SER A 158 15.37 20.72 -13.11
N GLN A 159 15.41 19.99 -14.22
CA GLN A 159 16.45 20.06 -15.24
C GLN A 159 16.06 20.93 -16.44
N TRP A 160 14.83 21.46 -16.47
CA TRP A 160 14.37 22.25 -17.61
C TRP A 160 15.01 23.65 -17.64
N PRO A 161 15.23 24.23 -18.83
CA PRO A 161 15.52 25.64 -18.96
C PRO A 161 14.41 26.49 -18.34
N ARG A 162 14.80 27.55 -17.65
CA ARG A 162 13.88 28.46 -16.93
C ARG A 162 13.12 29.36 -17.89
N THR A 163 12.08 28.83 -18.56
CA THR A 163 11.19 29.60 -19.44
C THR A 163 9.79 29.68 -18.82
N LEU A 164 9.07 30.79 -19.06
CA LEU A 164 7.72 30.99 -18.54
C LEU A 164 6.78 29.84 -18.96
N ARG A 165 6.85 29.39 -20.24
CA ARG A 165 6.04 28.27 -20.75
C ARG A 165 6.26 26.99 -19.92
N ARG A 166 7.52 26.63 -19.62
CA ARG A 166 7.83 25.42 -18.83
C ARG A 166 7.42 25.57 -17.38
N LEU A 167 7.53 26.75 -16.80
CA LEU A 167 7.03 27.05 -15.47
C LEU A 167 5.50 26.86 -15.41
N LEU A 168 4.77 27.38 -16.38
CA LEU A 168 3.31 27.20 -16.46
C LEU A 168 2.93 25.73 -16.61
N ILE A 169 3.62 24.96 -17.48
CA ILE A 169 3.40 23.51 -17.60
C ILE A 169 3.66 22.81 -16.25
N PHE A 170 4.76 23.19 -15.56
CA PHE A 170 5.07 22.62 -14.25
C PHE A 170 3.96 22.89 -13.24
N ILE A 171 3.49 24.13 -13.13
CA ILE A 171 2.43 24.51 -12.20
C ILE A 171 1.14 23.76 -12.51
N VAL A 172 0.68 23.78 -13.77
CA VAL A 172 -0.60 23.16 -14.17
C VAL A 172 -0.58 21.66 -13.91
N LEU A 173 0.45 20.96 -14.37
CA LEU A 173 0.52 19.49 -14.20
C LEU A 173 0.74 19.10 -12.74
N SER A 174 1.56 19.84 -11.99
CA SER A 174 1.73 19.60 -10.55
C SER A 174 0.42 19.80 -9.80
N THR A 175 -0.30 20.87 -10.06
CA THR A 175 -1.60 21.16 -9.43
C THR A 175 -2.61 20.05 -9.76
N ALA A 176 -2.68 19.60 -11.02
CA ALA A 176 -3.58 18.53 -11.43
C ALA A 176 -3.25 17.21 -10.72
N LEU A 177 -1.96 16.82 -10.65
CA LEU A 177 -1.53 15.58 -9.97
C LEU A 177 -1.77 15.65 -8.45
N ILE A 178 -1.51 16.81 -7.82
CA ILE A 178 -1.76 17.05 -6.41
C ILE A 178 -3.26 16.96 -6.12
N TRP A 179 -4.07 17.70 -6.88
CA TRP A 179 -5.52 17.70 -6.71
C TRP A 179 -6.09 16.28 -6.84
N LEU A 180 -5.69 15.57 -7.90
CA LEU A 180 -6.15 14.20 -8.13
C LEU A 180 -5.69 13.27 -6.99
N GLY A 181 -4.44 13.37 -6.54
CA GLY A 181 -3.93 12.56 -5.43
C GLY A 181 -4.70 12.79 -4.13
N LEU A 182 -5.06 14.04 -3.82
CA LEU A 182 -5.84 14.39 -2.63
C LEU A 182 -7.27 13.81 -2.66
N GLN A 183 -7.85 13.58 -3.85
CA GLN A 183 -9.15 12.90 -3.97
C GLN A 183 -9.09 11.42 -3.54
N PHE A 184 -7.90 10.82 -3.52
CA PHE A 184 -7.75 9.42 -3.15
C PHE A 184 -7.29 9.24 -1.70
N HIS A 185 -6.29 10.01 -1.24
CA HIS A 185 -5.79 9.84 0.11
C HIS A 185 -5.03 11.06 0.66
N ALA A 186 -5.18 11.30 1.97
CA ALA A 186 -4.44 12.33 2.69
C ALA A 186 -2.90 12.11 2.69
N LEU A 187 -2.42 10.87 2.48
CA LEU A 187 -0.98 10.57 2.30
C LEU A 187 -0.34 11.33 1.12
N THR A 188 -1.13 11.86 0.19
CA THR A 188 -0.66 12.77 -0.86
C THR A 188 0.09 13.97 -0.27
N GLN A 189 -0.31 14.48 0.88
CA GLN A 189 0.37 15.59 1.58
C GLN A 189 1.80 15.20 1.96
N ILE A 190 2.02 13.95 2.40
CA ILE A 190 3.37 13.44 2.71
C ILE A 190 4.22 13.37 1.43
N SER A 191 3.65 12.89 0.34
CA SER A 191 4.34 12.83 -0.96
C SER A 191 4.69 14.22 -1.50
N ILE A 192 3.80 15.20 -1.35
CA ILE A 192 4.07 16.60 -1.73
C ILE A 192 5.25 17.15 -0.91
N LEU A 193 5.19 17.01 0.42
CA LEU A 193 6.23 17.51 1.30
C LEU A 193 7.58 16.84 1.00
N SER A 194 7.60 15.52 0.82
CA SER A 194 8.82 14.78 0.49
C SER A 194 9.39 15.19 -0.87
N GLY A 195 8.53 15.37 -1.87
CA GLY A 195 8.95 15.82 -3.20
C GLY A 195 9.45 17.27 -3.24
N LEU A 196 8.78 18.19 -2.54
CA LEU A 196 9.24 19.58 -2.42
C LEU A 196 10.57 19.67 -1.68
N THR A 197 10.75 18.91 -0.61
CA THR A 197 12.03 18.83 0.11
C THR A 197 13.12 18.25 -0.79
N ALA A 198 12.84 17.20 -1.54
CA ALA A 198 13.78 16.61 -2.48
C ALA A 198 14.17 17.58 -3.61
N LEU A 199 13.20 18.33 -4.13
CA LEU A 199 13.44 19.36 -5.13
C LEU A 199 14.33 20.49 -4.57
N ALA A 200 14.05 20.95 -3.36
CA ALA A 200 14.85 21.96 -2.66
C ALA A 200 16.30 21.47 -2.47
N MET A 201 16.49 20.23 -2.04
CA MET A 201 17.83 19.64 -1.86
C MET A 201 18.61 19.56 -3.17
N VAL A 202 17.97 19.23 -4.29
CA VAL A 202 18.60 19.25 -5.62
C VAL A 202 19.01 20.66 -6.03
N VAL A 203 18.14 21.64 -5.82
CA VAL A 203 18.46 23.06 -6.10
C VAL A 203 19.64 23.55 -5.26
N LEU A 204 19.68 23.17 -3.97
CA LEU A 204 20.80 23.47 -3.08
C LEU A 204 22.09 22.79 -3.55
N PHE A 205 22.02 21.55 -3.95
CA PHE A 205 23.17 20.81 -4.47
C PHE A 205 23.75 21.43 -5.74
N ASP A 206 22.88 21.85 -6.67
CA ASP A 206 23.29 22.48 -7.92
C ASP A 206 23.94 23.86 -7.69
N ASN A 207 23.55 24.58 -6.63
CA ASN A 207 24.03 25.91 -6.30
C ASN A 207 24.98 25.93 -5.08
N LYS A 208 25.61 24.78 -4.76
CA LYS A 208 26.46 24.63 -3.56
C LYS A 208 27.59 25.67 -3.45
N SER A 209 28.20 26.09 -4.57
CA SER A 209 29.23 27.14 -4.57
C SER A 209 28.70 28.50 -4.11
N ILE A 210 27.49 28.86 -4.55
CA ILE A 210 26.82 30.10 -4.15
C ILE A 210 26.44 30.02 -2.66
N LEU A 211 25.90 28.87 -2.22
CA LEU A 211 25.51 28.64 -0.84
C LEU A 211 26.71 28.66 0.11
N LEU A 212 27.82 28.00 -0.28
CA LEU A 212 29.06 28.05 0.49
C LEU A 212 29.62 29.49 0.55
N GLY A 213 29.53 30.24 -0.53
CA GLY A 213 29.89 31.66 -0.55
C GLY A 213 29.00 32.54 0.38
N ILE A 214 27.70 32.28 0.40
CA ILE A 214 26.76 32.94 1.31
C ILE A 214 27.00 32.49 2.76
N ALA A 215 27.15 31.17 2.99
CA ALA A 215 27.39 30.62 4.32
C ALA A 215 28.67 31.11 4.96
N SER A 216 29.76 31.25 4.18
CA SER A 216 31.02 31.81 4.65
C SER A 216 30.92 33.31 4.97
N ARG A 217 30.11 34.04 4.22
CA ARG A 217 29.96 35.52 4.37
C ARG A 217 28.91 35.90 5.43
N TRP A 218 27.89 35.03 5.61
CA TRP A 218 26.75 35.27 6.49
C TRP A 218 26.35 34.02 7.26
N PRO A 219 27.23 33.44 8.13
CA PRO A 219 26.99 32.18 8.79
C PRO A 219 25.74 32.18 9.67
N VAL A 220 25.45 33.29 10.34
CA VAL A 220 24.26 33.46 11.18
C VAL A 220 22.99 33.48 10.35
N LEU A 221 22.98 34.19 9.21
CA LEU A 221 21.82 34.26 8.32
C LEU A 221 21.53 32.87 7.68
N THR A 222 22.57 32.18 7.28
CA THR A 222 22.47 30.81 6.72
C THR A 222 21.96 29.82 7.76
N GLY A 223 22.45 29.94 9.00
CA GLY A 223 21.95 29.15 10.13
C GLY A 223 20.49 29.41 10.43
N LEU A 224 20.08 30.68 10.47
CA LEU A 224 18.68 31.09 10.66
C LEU A 224 17.79 30.62 9.52
N LEU A 225 18.24 30.67 8.27
CA LEU A 225 17.49 30.18 7.11
C LEU A 225 17.31 28.66 7.15
N LEU A 226 18.35 27.93 7.52
CA LEU A 226 18.30 26.48 7.71
C LEU A 226 17.34 26.09 8.85
N VAL A 227 17.43 26.78 9.99
CA VAL A 227 16.51 26.61 11.12
C VAL A 227 15.08 26.96 10.71
N SER A 228 14.89 28.05 9.95
CA SER A 228 13.57 28.43 9.44
C SER A 228 12.98 27.39 8.49
N VAL A 229 13.77 26.84 7.56
CA VAL A 229 13.32 25.75 6.68
C VAL A 229 12.97 24.50 7.47
N VAL A 230 13.80 24.10 8.44
CA VAL A 230 13.54 22.96 9.32
C VAL A 230 12.32 23.20 10.21
N ALA A 231 12.10 24.45 10.68
CA ALA A 231 10.93 24.80 11.47
C ALA A 231 9.65 25.00 10.63
N LEU A 232 9.78 25.39 9.34
CA LEU A 232 8.63 25.54 8.44
C LEU A 232 7.98 24.18 8.11
N VAL A 233 8.77 23.12 8.04
CA VAL A 233 8.28 21.77 7.77
C VAL A 233 7.24 21.32 8.81
N PRO A 234 7.49 21.36 10.13
CA PRO A 234 6.47 21.05 11.13
C PRO A 234 5.34 22.10 11.18
N LEU A 235 5.60 23.37 10.90
CA LEU A 235 4.56 24.42 10.86
C LEU A 235 3.57 24.23 9.70
N VAL A 236 4.07 23.87 8.52
CA VAL A 236 3.23 23.51 7.36
C VAL A 236 2.49 22.20 7.66
N ALA A 237 3.16 21.25 8.30
CA ALA A 237 2.54 19.99 8.75
C ALA A 237 1.41 20.24 9.76
N ILE A 238 1.57 21.20 10.67
CA ILE A 238 0.55 21.58 11.68
C ILE A 238 -0.65 22.26 11.03
N LYS A 239 -0.44 23.17 10.09
CA LYS A 239 -1.54 23.91 9.42
C LYS A 239 -2.27 23.10 8.33
N ALA A 240 -1.63 22.10 7.74
CA ALA A 240 -2.18 21.33 6.62
C ALA A 240 -2.97 20.08 7.05
N ASP A 241 -3.54 20.07 8.25
CA ASP A 241 -4.28 18.92 8.80
C ASP A 241 -3.45 17.61 8.92
N ILE A 242 -2.13 17.71 8.65
CA ILE A 242 -1.20 16.58 8.86
C ILE A 242 -1.20 16.18 10.34
N MET A 243 -1.43 17.15 11.24
CA MET A 243 -1.54 16.85 12.67
C MET A 243 -2.80 16.06 13.02
N THR A 244 -3.89 16.21 12.29
CA THR A 244 -5.07 15.34 12.43
C THR A 244 -4.75 13.94 11.93
N LEU A 245 -3.96 13.82 10.86
CA LEU A 245 -3.42 12.57 10.35
C LEU A 245 -2.42 11.93 11.33
N LEU A 246 -1.65 12.75 12.04
CA LEU A 246 -0.66 12.32 13.04
C LEU A 246 -1.30 12.03 14.40
N ARG A 247 -2.35 12.75 14.79
CA ARG A 247 -3.03 12.68 16.09
C ARG A 247 -4.46 12.14 16.03
N GLY A 248 -4.96 11.82 14.83
CA GLY A 248 -6.34 11.35 14.65
C GLY A 248 -6.69 10.24 15.64
N THR A 249 -7.96 10.15 16.00
CA THR A 249 -8.47 9.09 16.87
C THR A 249 -7.90 7.74 16.43
N LEU A 250 -7.08 7.15 17.29
CA LEU A 250 -6.39 5.90 17.01
C LEU A 250 -7.42 4.78 17.04
N PRO A 251 -7.75 4.17 15.92
CA PRO A 251 -8.54 2.95 15.97
C PRO A 251 -7.77 1.91 16.81
N LEU A 252 -8.46 1.14 17.60
CA LEU A 252 -7.87 0.14 18.51
C LEU A 252 -6.87 -0.79 17.80
N TRP A 253 -7.12 -1.13 16.52
CA TRP A 253 -6.22 -1.96 15.72
C TRP A 253 -4.84 -1.33 15.46
N SER A 254 -4.70 -0.01 15.55
CA SER A 254 -3.42 0.69 15.34
C SER A 254 -2.82 1.24 16.63
N ALA A 255 -3.52 1.19 17.75
CA ALA A 255 -3.06 1.73 19.03
C ALA A 255 -1.71 1.15 19.46
N ASN A 256 -1.54 -0.16 19.33
CA ASN A 256 -0.29 -0.87 19.65
C ASN A 256 0.90 -0.48 18.76
N ARG A 257 0.66 0.22 17.64
CA ARG A 257 1.69 0.62 16.68
C ARG A 257 2.05 2.10 16.80
N ALA A 258 1.23 2.90 17.48
CA ALA A 258 1.40 4.36 17.54
C ALA A 258 2.77 4.79 18.06
N GLY A 259 3.27 4.17 19.14
CA GLY A 259 4.59 4.45 19.73
C GLY A 259 5.75 3.76 19.03
N ASN A 260 5.52 2.91 18.04
CA ASN A 260 6.59 2.16 17.37
C ASN A 260 7.16 2.98 16.20
N TYR A 261 8.13 3.83 16.46
CA TYR A 261 8.81 4.64 15.43
C TYR A 261 9.64 3.79 14.45
N ALA A 262 10.04 2.58 14.83
CA ALA A 262 10.77 1.65 13.97
C ALA A 262 9.85 0.77 13.09
N TYR A 263 8.53 0.95 13.15
CA TYR A 263 7.55 0.10 12.47
C TYR A 263 7.86 -0.14 10.99
N TYR A 264 8.12 0.92 10.21
CA TYR A 264 8.39 0.77 8.77
C TYR A 264 9.78 0.19 8.48
N ILE A 265 10.77 0.47 9.33
CA ILE A 265 12.10 -0.16 9.23
C ILE A 265 11.97 -1.66 9.45
N SER A 266 11.25 -2.07 10.49
CA SER A 266 10.99 -3.48 10.78
C SER A 266 10.17 -4.15 9.67
N ALA A 267 9.12 -3.47 9.16
CA ALA A 267 8.30 -3.99 8.07
C ALA A 267 9.14 -4.21 6.80
N LEU A 268 9.97 -3.24 6.40
CA LEU A 268 10.86 -3.38 5.25
C LEU A 268 11.88 -4.52 5.45
N SER A 269 12.38 -4.72 6.69
CA SER A 269 13.29 -5.82 7.01
C SER A 269 12.62 -7.20 6.85
N VAL A 270 11.33 -7.31 7.17
CA VAL A 270 10.56 -8.54 7.02
C VAL A 270 10.14 -8.78 5.57
N GLU A 271 9.68 -7.73 4.88
CA GLU A 271 9.21 -7.84 3.51
C GLU A 271 10.33 -8.00 2.49
N LEU A 272 11.51 -7.40 2.77
CA LEU A 272 12.68 -7.33 1.89
C LEU A 272 13.96 -7.74 2.64
N PRO A 273 14.04 -8.95 3.22
CA PRO A 273 15.14 -9.37 4.08
C PRO A 273 16.52 -9.36 3.39
N PHE A 274 16.57 -9.47 2.08
CA PHE A 274 17.81 -9.37 1.29
C PHE A 274 18.08 -7.94 0.82
N PHE A 275 17.07 -7.26 0.25
CA PHE A 275 17.26 -5.95 -0.39
C PHE A 275 17.38 -4.80 0.60
N TRP A 276 16.70 -4.87 1.73
CA TRP A 276 16.72 -3.81 2.73
C TRP A 276 18.08 -3.62 3.42
N PRO A 277 18.76 -4.69 3.92
CA PRO A 277 20.10 -4.53 4.51
C PRO A 277 21.16 -4.01 3.54
N LEU A 278 21.02 -4.30 2.24
CA LEU A 278 21.92 -3.81 1.20
C LEU A 278 21.61 -2.38 0.75
N PHE A 279 20.45 -1.82 1.13
CA PHE A 279 20.01 -0.51 0.66
C PHE A 279 21.00 0.62 0.95
N PRO A 280 21.62 0.76 2.16
CA PRO A 280 22.62 1.81 2.40
C PRO A 280 23.82 1.72 1.44
N LEU A 281 24.27 0.52 1.13
CA LEU A 281 25.36 0.28 0.18
C LEU A 281 24.93 0.70 -1.24
N MET A 282 23.73 0.33 -1.67
CA MET A 282 23.20 0.71 -2.97
C MET A 282 23.02 2.23 -3.10
N VAL A 283 22.62 2.91 -2.03
CA VAL A 283 22.57 4.39 -1.98
C VAL A 283 23.95 4.99 -2.24
N ILE A 284 24.99 4.51 -1.60
CA ILE A 284 26.37 4.99 -1.83
C ILE A 284 26.73 4.84 -3.31
N PHE A 285 26.52 3.68 -3.91
CA PHE A 285 26.79 3.45 -5.32
C PHE A 285 25.88 4.28 -6.25
N ALA A 286 24.64 4.55 -5.88
CA ALA A 286 23.75 5.43 -6.62
C ALA A 286 24.27 6.87 -6.68
N PHE A 287 24.89 7.37 -5.60
CA PHE A 287 25.54 8.67 -5.58
C PHE A 287 26.76 8.74 -6.52
N TYR A 288 27.51 7.64 -6.68
CA TYR A 288 28.60 7.58 -7.65
C TYR A 288 28.09 7.53 -9.11
N GLU A 289 26.94 6.93 -9.35
CA GLU A 289 26.37 6.78 -10.71
C GLU A 289 25.61 8.03 -11.17
N LYS A 290 24.65 8.50 -10.33
CA LYS A 290 23.74 9.61 -10.63
C LYS A 290 23.48 10.45 -9.37
N PRO A 291 24.47 11.28 -8.91
CA PRO A 291 24.41 11.92 -7.59
C PRO A 291 23.15 12.78 -7.39
N ARG A 292 22.74 13.51 -8.42
CA ARG A 292 21.55 14.36 -8.37
C ARG A 292 20.25 13.54 -8.22
N LEU A 293 20.13 12.45 -8.96
CA LEU A 293 18.99 11.53 -8.85
C LEU A 293 18.99 10.82 -7.50
N ALA A 294 20.15 10.35 -7.06
CA ALA A 294 20.32 9.70 -5.76
C ALA A 294 19.91 10.63 -4.62
N LEU A 295 20.34 11.89 -4.64
CA LEU A 295 19.95 12.90 -3.65
C LEU A 295 18.44 13.13 -3.64
N PHE A 296 17.82 13.30 -4.83
CA PHE A 296 16.38 13.50 -4.95
C PHE A 296 15.60 12.33 -4.35
N CYS A 297 15.89 11.12 -4.81
CA CYS A 297 15.18 9.91 -4.36
C CYS A 297 15.42 9.61 -2.88
N LEU A 298 16.67 9.75 -2.39
CA LEU A 298 16.99 9.53 -0.98
C LEU A 298 16.24 10.52 -0.09
N THR A 299 16.22 11.80 -0.44
CA THR A 299 15.50 12.82 0.33
C THR A 299 14.01 12.51 0.35
N ALA A 300 13.40 12.22 -0.80
CA ALA A 300 11.99 11.87 -0.87
C ALA A 300 11.66 10.61 -0.03
N PHE A 301 12.52 9.60 -0.06
CA PHE A 301 12.38 8.38 0.72
C PHE A 301 12.47 8.65 2.24
N ILE A 302 13.54 9.33 2.68
CA ILE A 302 13.78 9.60 4.11
C ILE A 302 12.69 10.48 4.70
N VAL A 303 12.27 11.54 4.01
CA VAL A 303 11.18 12.41 4.49
C VAL A 303 9.88 11.62 4.63
N SER A 304 9.53 10.80 3.62
CA SER A 304 8.36 9.92 3.70
C SER A 304 8.48 8.92 4.86
N LEU A 305 9.65 8.30 5.04
CA LEU A 305 9.90 7.35 6.12
C LEU A 305 9.74 7.99 7.50
N VAL A 306 10.34 9.16 7.71
CA VAL A 306 10.28 9.88 8.99
C VAL A 306 8.85 10.28 9.33
N ILE A 307 8.12 10.90 8.38
CA ILE A 307 6.76 11.36 8.64
C ILE A 307 5.83 10.17 8.92
N ASN A 308 5.89 9.10 8.13
CA ASN A 308 5.08 7.91 8.38
C ASN A 308 5.46 7.23 9.72
N SER A 309 6.75 7.24 10.10
CA SER A 309 7.21 6.67 11.39
C SER A 309 6.69 7.45 12.60
N ILE A 310 6.50 8.77 12.47
CA ILE A 310 5.93 9.63 13.51
C ILE A 310 4.39 9.53 13.54
N ALA A 311 3.76 9.24 12.40
CA ALA A 311 2.31 9.14 12.29
C ALA A 311 1.74 8.11 13.29
N ALA A 312 0.61 8.45 13.91
CA ALA A 312 -0.06 7.59 14.88
C ALA A 312 -0.61 6.31 14.23
N GLN A 313 -1.28 6.45 13.09
CA GLN A 313 -1.77 5.29 12.33
C GLN A 313 -0.68 4.70 11.45
N LYS A 314 -0.39 3.41 11.62
CA LYS A 314 0.66 2.71 10.90
C LYS A 314 0.14 1.45 10.22
N ALA A 315 0.36 1.38 8.91
CA ALA A 315 0.18 0.17 8.10
C ALA A 315 1.19 0.20 6.95
N THR A 316 1.70 -0.96 6.53
CA THR A 316 2.71 -1.04 5.44
C THR A 316 2.22 -0.39 4.16
N ARG A 317 0.95 -0.55 3.83
CA ARG A 317 0.28 0.09 2.68
C ARG A 317 0.35 1.63 2.67
N TYR A 318 0.49 2.28 3.83
CA TYR A 318 0.62 3.75 3.89
C TYR A 318 1.98 4.24 3.42
N PHE A 319 2.98 3.38 3.41
CA PHE A 319 4.32 3.69 2.92
C PHE A 319 4.52 3.35 1.43
N TYR A 320 3.54 2.71 0.78
CA TYR A 320 3.66 2.21 -0.59
C TYR A 320 3.95 3.32 -1.62
N HIS A 321 3.47 4.56 -1.39
CA HIS A 321 3.77 5.71 -2.25
C HIS A 321 5.26 6.09 -2.32
N ALA A 322 6.05 5.75 -1.29
CA ALA A 322 7.50 5.99 -1.25
C ALA A 322 8.33 4.82 -1.82
N TYR A 323 7.71 3.66 -2.04
CA TYR A 323 8.39 2.46 -2.52
C TYR A 323 9.04 2.61 -3.91
N PRO A 324 8.44 3.33 -4.89
CA PRO A 324 9.08 3.59 -6.18
C PRO A 324 10.47 4.22 -6.07
N VAL A 325 10.65 5.22 -5.20
CA VAL A 325 11.96 5.90 -5.06
C VAL A 325 13.00 5.02 -4.37
N PHE A 326 12.59 4.11 -3.47
CA PHE A 326 13.43 3.04 -2.94
C PHE A 326 13.94 2.12 -4.05
N CYS A 327 13.05 1.64 -4.92
CA CYS A 327 13.39 0.77 -6.04
C CYS A 327 14.34 1.45 -7.03
N ILE A 328 14.12 2.75 -7.33
CA ILE A 328 15.00 3.53 -8.21
C ILE A 328 16.40 3.63 -7.60
N LEU A 329 16.53 4.02 -6.32
CA LEU A 329 17.83 4.12 -5.65
C LEU A 329 18.59 2.80 -5.70
N TRP A 330 17.90 1.72 -5.35
CA TRP A 330 18.49 0.39 -5.35
C TRP A 330 18.97 -0.02 -6.74
N ALA A 331 18.13 0.21 -7.76
CA ALA A 331 18.44 -0.14 -9.15
C ALA A 331 19.62 0.66 -9.73
N VAL A 332 19.70 1.96 -9.43
CA VAL A 332 20.80 2.84 -9.85
C VAL A 332 22.11 2.38 -9.20
N GLY A 333 22.09 2.10 -7.90
CA GLY A 333 23.27 1.58 -7.18
C GLY A 333 23.71 0.23 -7.71
N PHE A 334 22.77 -0.67 -7.95
CA PHE A 334 23.04 -2.00 -8.51
C PHE A 334 23.65 -1.93 -9.90
N GLN A 335 23.15 -1.05 -10.78
CA GLN A 335 23.78 -0.82 -12.08
C GLN A 335 25.26 -0.40 -11.92
N ARG A 336 25.55 0.51 -10.97
CA ARG A 336 26.92 0.95 -10.71
C ARG A 336 27.80 -0.20 -10.24
N VAL A 337 27.33 -1.01 -9.30
CA VAL A 337 28.05 -2.19 -8.80
C VAL A 337 28.39 -3.13 -9.96
N LEU A 338 27.41 -3.45 -10.82
CA LEU A 338 27.63 -4.34 -11.93
C LEU A 338 28.60 -3.75 -12.98
N THR A 339 28.40 -2.51 -13.37
CA THR A 339 29.25 -1.89 -14.42
C THR A 339 30.67 -1.66 -13.94
N PHE A 340 30.84 -1.17 -12.69
CA PHE A 340 32.14 -0.93 -12.11
C PHE A 340 32.89 -2.26 -11.85
N GLY A 341 32.24 -3.20 -11.16
CA GLY A 341 32.86 -4.49 -10.83
C GLY A 341 33.23 -5.28 -12.09
N PHE A 342 32.33 -5.32 -13.10
CA PHE A 342 32.64 -5.98 -14.35
C PHE A 342 33.82 -5.34 -15.08
N THR A 343 33.88 -4.00 -15.12
CA THR A 343 34.93 -3.26 -15.83
C THR A 343 36.30 -3.45 -15.14
N GLU A 344 36.35 -3.29 -13.82
CA GLU A 344 37.60 -3.43 -13.06
C GLU A 344 38.11 -4.87 -13.05
N LEU A 345 37.25 -5.86 -12.82
CA LEU A 345 37.65 -7.26 -12.85
C LEU A 345 38.13 -7.68 -14.23
N ARG A 346 37.45 -7.24 -15.29
CA ARG A 346 37.86 -7.51 -16.66
C ARG A 346 39.22 -6.89 -16.99
N LYS A 347 39.48 -5.67 -16.48
CA LYS A 347 40.75 -4.95 -16.72
C LYS A 347 41.94 -5.63 -16.05
N HIS A 348 41.76 -6.08 -14.79
CA HIS A 348 42.84 -6.63 -13.99
C HIS A 348 42.99 -8.15 -14.07
N HIS A 349 41.90 -8.89 -14.28
CA HIS A 349 41.84 -10.35 -14.19
C HIS A 349 41.25 -11.03 -15.44
N GLY A 350 40.99 -10.27 -16.49
CA GLY A 350 40.48 -10.79 -17.75
C GLY A 350 38.97 -11.06 -17.79
N ARG A 351 38.50 -11.54 -18.96
CA ARG A 351 37.08 -11.73 -19.23
C ARG A 351 36.39 -12.77 -18.30
N LEU A 352 37.13 -13.81 -17.92
CA LEU A 352 36.63 -14.90 -17.07
C LEU A 352 36.28 -14.41 -15.66
N ALA A 353 37.10 -13.50 -15.09
CA ALA A 353 36.83 -12.93 -13.77
C ALA A 353 35.58 -12.04 -13.77
N GLY A 354 35.38 -11.23 -14.82
CA GLY A 354 34.15 -10.46 -14.99
C GLY A 354 32.91 -11.35 -15.13
N ALA A 355 33.00 -12.44 -15.91
CA ALA A 355 31.90 -13.41 -16.04
C ALA A 355 31.63 -14.15 -14.73
N GLY A 356 32.69 -14.52 -13.98
CA GLY A 356 32.57 -15.14 -12.66
C GLY A 356 31.85 -14.25 -11.65
N MET A 357 32.16 -12.94 -11.62
CA MET A 357 31.45 -11.99 -10.77
C MET A 357 29.95 -11.90 -11.12
N LEU A 358 29.63 -11.83 -12.41
CA LEU A 358 28.22 -11.81 -12.85
C LEU A 358 27.50 -13.09 -12.44
N ALA A 359 28.15 -14.26 -12.56
CA ALA A 359 27.59 -15.54 -12.10
C ALA A 359 27.34 -15.54 -10.60
N VAL A 360 28.30 -15.09 -9.78
CA VAL A 360 28.15 -15.01 -8.32
C VAL A 360 27.02 -14.06 -7.95
N LEU A 361 26.97 -12.85 -8.53
CA LEU A 361 25.88 -11.89 -8.26
C LEU A 361 24.51 -12.44 -8.68
N SER A 362 24.45 -13.13 -9.83
CA SER A 362 23.20 -13.77 -10.28
C SER A 362 22.77 -14.87 -9.30
N LEU A 363 23.71 -15.71 -8.83
CA LEU A 363 23.42 -16.73 -7.80
C LEU A 363 22.96 -16.11 -6.49
N CYS A 364 23.60 -15.02 -6.03
CA CYS A 364 23.17 -14.29 -4.84
C CYS A 364 21.74 -13.74 -5.00
N LEU A 365 21.41 -13.13 -6.14
CA LEU A 365 20.08 -12.64 -6.43
C LEU A 365 19.04 -13.76 -6.50
N LEU A 366 19.36 -14.86 -7.19
CA LEU A 366 18.48 -16.03 -7.27
C LEU A 366 18.29 -16.72 -5.91
N SER A 367 19.28 -16.59 -5.01
CA SER A 367 19.17 -17.10 -3.64
C SER A 367 18.38 -16.20 -2.71
N ALA A 368 18.14 -14.93 -3.10
CA ALA A 368 17.37 -13.99 -2.30
C ALA A 368 15.94 -14.51 -2.06
N HIS A 369 15.48 -14.36 -0.82
CA HIS A 369 14.16 -14.87 -0.41
C HIS A 369 13.03 -14.30 -1.29
N GLU A 370 13.08 -13.01 -1.59
CA GLU A 370 12.08 -12.32 -2.40
C GLU A 370 12.03 -12.84 -3.83
N VAL A 371 13.19 -13.12 -4.42
CA VAL A 371 13.29 -13.67 -5.78
C VAL A 371 12.77 -15.11 -5.82
N LYS A 372 13.16 -15.94 -4.84
CA LYS A 372 12.64 -17.31 -4.70
C LYS A 372 11.12 -17.31 -4.56
N ARG A 373 10.58 -16.41 -3.74
CA ARG A 373 9.13 -16.23 -3.60
C ARG A 373 8.48 -15.85 -4.92
N GLY A 374 9.03 -14.87 -5.66
CA GLY A 374 8.55 -14.51 -6.99
C GLY A 374 8.56 -15.69 -7.98
N ILE A 375 9.65 -16.48 -7.99
CA ILE A 375 9.75 -17.68 -8.82
C ILE A 375 8.71 -18.72 -8.42
N LYS A 376 8.53 -18.95 -7.12
CA LYS A 376 7.51 -19.88 -6.60
C LYS A 376 6.11 -19.46 -7.04
N LEU A 377 5.75 -18.17 -6.93
CA LEU A 377 4.46 -17.67 -7.41
C LEU A 377 4.22 -17.87 -8.90
N LEU A 378 5.27 -17.79 -9.72
CA LEU A 378 5.17 -18.08 -11.16
C LEU A 378 4.96 -19.57 -11.46
N LEU A 379 5.55 -20.46 -10.63
CA LEU A 379 5.53 -21.92 -10.86
C LEU A 379 4.32 -22.59 -10.24
N ASP A 380 3.93 -22.18 -9.04
CA ASP A 380 2.87 -22.81 -8.23
C ASP A 380 1.46 -22.29 -8.54
N ARG A 381 1.12 -22.16 -9.79
CA ARG A 381 -0.18 -21.79 -10.39
C ARG A 381 -1.41 -21.80 -9.44
N GLY A 382 -1.33 -21.13 -8.27
CA GLY A 382 -2.51 -20.93 -7.43
C GLY A 382 -2.53 -21.59 -6.06
N GLN A 383 -1.48 -22.26 -5.61
CA GLN A 383 -1.35 -22.61 -4.20
C GLN A 383 -0.67 -21.46 -3.46
N LEU A 384 -1.48 -20.65 -2.77
CA LEU A 384 -1.01 -19.72 -1.77
C LEU A 384 -0.47 -20.53 -0.60
N ASP A 385 0.83 -20.66 -0.59
CA ASP A 385 1.59 -21.10 0.57
C ASP A 385 1.84 -19.87 1.46
N ASP A 386 2.10 -20.06 2.75
CA ASP A 386 2.40 -19.05 3.78
C ASP A 386 3.50 -18.03 3.40
N THR A 387 3.99 -18.08 2.18
CA THR A 387 5.09 -17.27 1.63
C THR A 387 4.70 -15.84 1.27
N ILE A 388 3.40 -15.54 1.06
CA ILE A 388 2.90 -14.17 0.99
C ILE A 388 2.10 -13.94 2.27
N PRO A 389 2.36 -12.87 3.02
CA PRO A 389 1.50 -12.51 4.13
C PRO A 389 0.20 -11.87 3.62
N VAL A 390 -0.49 -12.55 2.73
CA VAL A 390 -1.93 -12.37 2.58
C VAL A 390 -2.48 -13.00 3.85
N ARG A 391 -3.07 -12.18 4.73
CA ARG A 391 -3.74 -12.71 5.90
C ARG A 391 -4.69 -13.79 5.42
N SER A 392 -4.66 -14.95 6.05
CA SER A 392 -5.72 -15.95 5.87
C SER A 392 -7.03 -15.32 6.34
N GLU A 393 -7.71 -14.69 5.41
CA GLU A 393 -9.04 -14.14 5.69
C GLU A 393 -10.03 -15.30 5.71
N PRO A 394 -10.92 -15.38 6.72
CA PRO A 394 -12.02 -16.35 6.71
C PRO A 394 -12.84 -16.18 5.45
N ASP A 395 -13.11 -17.29 4.77
CA ASP A 395 -13.94 -17.29 3.57
C ASP A 395 -15.42 -17.50 3.93
N TRP A 396 -16.12 -16.39 4.06
CA TRP A 396 -17.54 -16.36 4.40
C TRP A 396 -18.42 -17.01 3.32
N LEU A 397 -17.97 -17.01 2.05
CA LEU A 397 -18.72 -17.62 0.94
C LEU A 397 -18.77 -19.13 1.06
N LEU A 398 -17.78 -19.78 1.70
CA LEU A 398 -17.81 -21.22 1.95
C LEU A 398 -18.88 -21.63 2.97
N ALA A 399 -19.30 -20.73 3.85
CA ALA A 399 -20.39 -20.99 4.80
C ALA A 399 -21.79 -20.72 4.20
N LEU A 400 -21.88 -20.04 3.05
CA LEU A 400 -23.15 -19.64 2.44
C LEU A 400 -24.10 -20.84 2.17
N PRO A 401 -23.67 -22.02 1.69
CA PRO A 401 -24.56 -23.17 1.49
C PRO A 401 -25.22 -23.69 2.77
N ARG A 402 -24.56 -23.48 3.93
CA ARG A 402 -25.09 -23.90 5.26
C ARG A 402 -25.90 -22.83 5.95
N LEU A 403 -25.45 -21.57 5.84
CA LEU A 403 -26.01 -20.45 6.61
C LEU A 403 -26.92 -19.54 5.80
N GLY A 404 -26.91 -19.60 4.45
CA GLY A 404 -27.62 -18.65 3.61
C GLY A 404 -29.13 -18.59 3.87
N ASP A 405 -29.81 -19.74 3.79
CA ASP A 405 -31.26 -19.81 4.06
C ASP A 405 -31.58 -19.48 5.52
N LEU A 406 -30.73 -19.95 6.43
CA LEU A 406 -30.89 -19.69 7.86
C LEU A 406 -30.75 -18.20 8.16
N ALA A 407 -29.74 -17.52 7.60
CA ALA A 407 -29.54 -16.10 7.77
C ALA A 407 -30.72 -15.28 7.26
N GLN A 408 -31.42 -15.74 6.21
CA GLN A 408 -32.65 -15.07 5.73
C GLN A 408 -33.87 -15.35 6.61
N SER A 409 -33.91 -16.47 7.32
CA SER A 409 -35.07 -16.92 8.13
C SER A 409 -35.08 -16.40 9.55
N VAL A 410 -33.95 -15.89 10.06
CA VAL A 410 -33.84 -15.34 11.43
C VAL A 410 -34.30 -13.89 11.48
N ASP A 411 -34.77 -13.48 12.66
CA ASP A 411 -35.18 -12.10 12.94
C ASP A 411 -33.95 -11.19 13.07
N THR A 412 -32.89 -11.69 13.68
CA THR A 412 -31.67 -10.92 13.95
C THR A 412 -30.42 -11.69 13.52
N LEU A 413 -29.56 -11.04 12.71
CA LEU A 413 -28.27 -11.55 12.29
C LEU A 413 -27.13 -10.74 12.92
N ILE A 414 -26.30 -11.38 13.72
CA ILE A 414 -25.16 -10.79 14.41
C ILE A 414 -23.86 -11.34 13.82
N VAL A 415 -22.96 -10.47 13.45
CA VAL A 415 -21.71 -10.83 12.77
C VAL A 415 -20.49 -10.14 13.36
N THR A 416 -19.30 -10.78 13.34
CA THR A 416 -18.05 -10.09 13.73
C THR A 416 -17.56 -9.08 12.69
N SER A 417 -18.06 -9.15 11.45
CA SER A 417 -17.69 -8.23 10.37
C SER A 417 -18.94 -7.86 9.58
N GLY A 418 -19.52 -6.70 9.89
CA GLY A 418 -20.74 -6.23 9.25
C GLY A 418 -20.61 -6.13 7.73
N VAL A 419 -19.48 -5.66 7.22
CA VAL A 419 -19.20 -5.53 5.78
C VAL A 419 -19.16 -6.91 5.10
N LYS A 420 -18.56 -7.93 5.75
CA LYS A 420 -18.56 -9.31 5.21
C LYS A 420 -19.93 -9.96 5.31
N GLY A 421 -20.64 -9.76 6.42
CA GLY A 421 -22.01 -10.22 6.58
C GLY A 421 -22.94 -9.64 5.51
N GLN A 422 -22.86 -8.32 5.28
CA GLN A 422 -23.61 -7.65 4.21
C GLN A 422 -23.26 -8.20 2.83
N TYR A 423 -21.97 -8.44 2.55
CA TYR A 423 -21.55 -8.98 1.25
C TYR A 423 -22.06 -10.40 1.03
N THR A 424 -21.98 -11.26 2.06
CA THR A 424 -22.29 -12.68 1.98
C THR A 424 -23.79 -12.98 2.07
N PHE A 425 -24.46 -12.37 3.06
CA PHE A 425 -25.88 -12.67 3.36
C PHE A 425 -26.86 -11.61 2.87
N GLY A 426 -26.36 -10.46 2.39
CA GLY A 426 -27.20 -9.33 1.98
C GLY A 426 -27.79 -8.53 3.14
N LYS A 427 -27.60 -8.97 4.40
CA LYS A 427 -28.05 -8.28 5.60
C LYS A 427 -27.14 -8.54 6.80
N PHE A 428 -27.25 -7.72 7.80
CA PHE A 428 -26.89 -7.95 9.20
C PHE A 428 -27.53 -6.84 10.06
N ASP A 429 -27.76 -7.13 11.33
CA ASP A 429 -28.42 -6.21 12.24
C ASP A 429 -27.42 -5.62 13.25
N TYR A 430 -26.53 -6.47 13.80
CA TYR A 430 -25.50 -6.04 14.74
C TYR A 430 -24.10 -6.49 14.30
N GLU A 431 -23.11 -5.64 14.57
CA GLU A 431 -21.69 -6.02 14.44
C GLU A 431 -21.09 -6.25 15.83
N MET A 432 -20.57 -7.45 16.07
CA MET A 432 -19.94 -7.80 17.35
C MET A 432 -18.45 -7.40 17.31
N SER A 433 -18.17 -6.11 17.44
CA SER A 433 -16.81 -5.57 17.36
C SER A 433 -16.72 -4.18 17.99
N ALA A 434 -15.85 -4.03 18.99
CA ALA A 434 -15.54 -2.73 19.59
C ALA A 434 -14.47 -1.92 18.80
N THR A 435 -13.95 -2.44 17.69
CA THR A 435 -12.76 -1.86 17.04
C THR A 435 -13.03 -0.58 16.24
N VAL A 436 -14.28 -0.27 15.96
CA VAL A 436 -14.65 0.78 14.99
C VAL A 436 -15.57 1.84 15.58
N VAL A 437 -16.14 1.58 16.75
CA VAL A 437 -17.08 2.50 17.41
C VAL A 437 -16.32 3.69 17.95
N GLN A 438 -16.76 4.89 17.60
CA GLN A 438 -16.40 6.09 18.35
C GLN A 438 -17.03 5.95 19.76
N GLU A 439 -16.24 6.19 20.80
CA GLU A 439 -16.77 6.28 22.15
C GLU A 439 -17.97 7.24 22.14
N THR A 440 -19.14 6.71 22.42
CA THR A 440 -20.32 7.51 22.70
C THR A 440 -20.29 7.92 24.18
N GLU A 441 -21.01 8.96 24.57
CA GLU A 441 -21.12 9.38 25.98
C GLU A 441 -21.67 8.28 26.90
N THR A 442 -22.29 7.25 26.32
CA THR A 442 -22.91 6.10 27.02
C THR A 442 -22.06 4.83 26.98
N GLY A 443 -20.84 4.88 26.45
CA GLY A 443 -19.98 3.70 26.23
C GLY A 443 -20.05 3.15 24.81
N LEU A 444 -19.47 1.94 24.59
CA LEU A 444 -19.35 1.34 23.25
C LEU A 444 -20.59 0.58 22.79
N ASP A 445 -21.47 0.21 23.72
CA ASP A 445 -22.62 -0.63 23.40
C ASP A 445 -23.71 0.12 22.66
N PHE A 446 -24.23 -0.54 21.64
CA PHE A 446 -25.27 -0.01 20.74
C PHE A 446 -24.91 1.31 20.05
N GLY A 447 -23.63 1.68 20.05
CA GLY A 447 -23.12 2.73 19.18
C GLY A 447 -23.12 2.27 17.73
N ASN A 448 -23.24 3.20 16.78
CA ASN A 448 -23.27 2.85 15.34
C ASN A 448 -21.87 2.85 14.72
N ASP A 449 -21.58 1.88 13.87
CA ASP A 449 -20.44 1.98 12.95
C ASP A 449 -20.73 3.09 11.92
N PRO A 450 -19.89 4.14 11.84
CA PRO A 450 -20.16 5.28 10.95
C PRO A 450 -20.16 4.92 9.47
N ARG A 451 -19.68 3.72 9.09
CA ARG A 451 -19.62 3.27 7.68
C ARG A 451 -20.87 2.53 7.25
N THR A 452 -21.45 1.75 8.15
CA THR A 452 -22.64 0.93 7.90
C THR A 452 -23.90 1.51 8.55
N ASN A 453 -23.74 2.42 9.50
CA ASN A 453 -24.77 2.94 10.39
C ASN A 453 -25.55 1.85 11.15
N ARG A 454 -24.96 0.66 11.29
CA ARG A 454 -25.51 -0.45 12.08
C ARG A 454 -24.94 -0.43 13.48
N GLN A 455 -25.72 -0.93 14.41
CA GLN A 455 -25.34 -0.96 15.82
C GLN A 455 -24.25 -2.00 16.09
N VAL A 456 -23.40 -1.66 17.06
CA VAL A 456 -22.30 -2.52 17.50
C VAL A 456 -22.60 -3.00 18.92
N ILE A 457 -22.40 -4.28 19.17
CA ILE A 457 -22.45 -4.88 20.49
C ILE A 457 -21.06 -5.39 20.87
N ALA A 458 -20.57 -5.02 22.05
CA ALA A 458 -19.19 -5.32 22.46
C ALA A 458 -19.12 -5.93 23.87
N GLN A 459 -20.17 -5.77 24.68
CA GLN A 459 -20.21 -6.23 26.09
C GLN A 459 -21.05 -7.50 26.23
N PRO A 460 -20.68 -8.41 27.14
CA PRO A 460 -21.44 -9.65 27.39
C PRO A 460 -22.91 -9.39 27.74
N GLU A 461 -23.19 -8.33 28.51
CA GLU A 461 -24.55 -7.95 28.90
C GLU A 461 -25.39 -7.53 27.68
N SER A 462 -24.76 -6.98 26.64
CA SER A 462 -25.47 -6.61 25.42
C SER A 462 -25.75 -7.82 24.55
N VAL A 463 -24.81 -8.78 24.48
CA VAL A 463 -25.03 -10.08 23.85
C VAL A 463 -26.17 -10.82 24.55
N GLN A 464 -26.19 -10.85 25.89
CA GLN A 464 -27.26 -11.46 26.68
C GLN A 464 -28.63 -10.83 26.37
N ARG A 465 -28.71 -9.49 26.30
CA ARG A 465 -29.96 -8.80 25.94
C ARG A 465 -30.48 -9.15 24.56
N VAL A 466 -29.58 -9.37 23.60
CA VAL A 466 -29.95 -9.80 22.24
C VAL A 466 -30.49 -11.23 22.28
N ILE A 467 -29.82 -12.16 23.00
CA ILE A 467 -30.27 -13.56 23.13
C ILE A 467 -31.61 -13.65 23.88
N GLU A 468 -31.88 -12.75 24.81
CA GLU A 468 -33.14 -12.70 25.59
C GLU A 468 -34.27 -11.93 24.88
N SER A 469 -34.03 -11.43 23.66
CA SER A 469 -35.09 -10.80 22.88
C SER A 469 -36.10 -11.84 22.37
N ASP A 470 -37.33 -11.41 22.11
CA ASP A 470 -38.36 -12.27 21.53
C ASP A 470 -38.11 -12.46 20.01
N GLY A 471 -37.16 -13.30 19.64
CA GLY A 471 -36.81 -13.52 18.26
C GLY A 471 -35.95 -14.77 18.05
N ARG A 472 -35.57 -15.00 16.84
CA ARG A 472 -34.63 -16.04 16.46
C ARG A 472 -33.34 -15.38 15.97
N GLU A 473 -32.25 -15.57 16.69
CA GLU A 473 -30.99 -14.89 16.49
C GLU A 473 -29.95 -15.85 15.92
N LEU A 474 -29.21 -15.39 14.88
CA LEU A 474 -28.07 -16.10 14.33
C LEU A 474 -26.79 -15.29 14.56
N PHE A 475 -25.85 -15.89 15.26
CA PHE A 475 -24.50 -15.35 15.44
C PHE A 475 -23.56 -16.05 14.46
N VAL A 476 -22.77 -15.27 13.70
CA VAL A 476 -21.73 -15.76 12.77
C VAL A 476 -20.42 -15.01 13.07
N LEU A 477 -19.48 -15.71 13.69
CA LEU A 477 -18.26 -15.13 14.20
C LEU A 477 -17.03 -15.71 13.50
N GLU A 478 -16.02 -14.88 13.23
CA GLU A 478 -14.73 -15.35 12.72
C GLU A 478 -13.92 -16.03 13.82
N ASP A 479 -13.43 -17.26 13.61
CA ASP A 479 -12.68 -18.04 14.62
C ASP A 479 -11.48 -17.27 15.16
N ARG A 480 -10.79 -16.53 14.30
CA ARG A 480 -9.66 -15.67 14.70
C ARG A 480 -10.04 -14.50 15.61
N MET A 481 -11.32 -14.18 15.72
CA MET A 481 -11.86 -13.09 16.57
C MET A 481 -12.44 -13.58 17.89
N LEU A 482 -12.60 -14.90 18.04
CA LEU A 482 -13.07 -15.48 19.28
C LEU A 482 -12.07 -15.24 20.43
N ASN A 483 -12.60 -15.07 21.63
CA ASN A 483 -11.84 -14.83 22.87
C ASN A 483 -10.92 -13.58 22.80
N LYS A 484 -11.27 -12.61 21.96
CA LYS A 484 -10.59 -11.32 21.91
C LYS A 484 -11.44 -10.24 22.57
N ALA A 485 -10.91 -9.62 23.61
CA ALA A 485 -11.60 -8.61 24.43
C ALA A 485 -12.21 -7.44 23.62
N HIS A 486 -11.68 -7.14 22.44
CA HIS A 486 -12.14 -6.05 21.58
C HIS A 486 -13.08 -6.50 20.44
N SER A 487 -13.46 -7.77 20.40
CA SER A 487 -14.38 -8.31 19.38
C SER A 487 -15.38 -9.27 20.00
N SER A 488 -14.95 -10.49 20.33
CA SER A 488 -15.80 -11.51 20.95
C SER A 488 -15.16 -11.97 22.26
N PRO A 489 -15.44 -11.29 23.40
CA PRO A 489 -14.90 -11.64 24.71
C PRO A 489 -15.23 -13.09 25.08
N GLU A 490 -14.38 -13.71 25.90
CA GLU A 490 -14.54 -15.09 26.35
C GLU A 490 -15.91 -15.33 27.03
N GLU A 491 -16.33 -14.35 27.84
CA GLU A 491 -17.64 -14.40 28.51
C GLU A 491 -18.82 -14.42 27.53
N SER A 492 -18.72 -13.64 26.44
CA SER A 492 -19.73 -13.64 25.37
C SER A 492 -19.78 -14.95 24.62
N VAL A 493 -18.62 -15.55 24.32
CA VAL A 493 -18.53 -16.85 23.64
C VAL A 493 -19.07 -17.98 24.55
N SER A 494 -18.75 -17.92 25.85
CA SER A 494 -19.28 -18.87 26.84
C SER A 494 -20.81 -18.79 26.93
N LEU A 495 -21.35 -17.59 26.91
CA LEU A 495 -22.80 -17.37 26.92
C LEU A 495 -23.49 -17.97 25.69
N LEU A 496 -22.89 -17.80 24.49
CA LEU A 496 -23.39 -18.42 23.26
C LEU A 496 -23.37 -19.95 23.35
N ASN A 497 -22.29 -20.54 23.86
CA ASN A 497 -22.18 -22.00 24.04
C ASN A 497 -23.19 -22.58 25.08
N GLU A 498 -23.59 -21.78 26.08
CA GLU A 498 -24.52 -22.20 27.13
C GLU A 498 -25.99 -22.04 26.72
N ARG A 499 -26.30 -21.03 25.89
CA ARG A 499 -27.69 -20.60 25.62
C ARG A 499 -28.19 -20.93 24.24
N CYS A 500 -27.27 -21.17 23.29
CA CYS A 500 -27.59 -21.30 21.87
C CYS A 500 -27.12 -22.65 21.30
N GLU A 501 -27.72 -23.09 20.21
CA GLU A 501 -27.34 -24.29 19.49
C GLU A 501 -26.17 -23.96 18.54
N ALA A 502 -25.03 -24.64 18.72
CA ALA A 502 -23.90 -24.49 17.82
C ALA A 502 -24.17 -25.16 16.47
N ILE A 503 -23.90 -24.44 15.38
CA ILE A 503 -24.02 -24.97 14.01
C ILE A 503 -22.67 -25.49 13.55
N ASP A 504 -22.61 -26.75 13.14
CA ASP A 504 -21.38 -27.36 12.66
C ASP A 504 -21.01 -26.83 11.26
N LEU A 505 -19.88 -26.13 11.18
CA LEU A 505 -19.26 -25.58 9.95
C LEU A 505 -17.89 -26.23 9.67
N SER A 506 -17.48 -27.25 10.40
CA SER A 506 -16.15 -27.86 10.34
C SER A 506 -15.79 -28.39 8.95
N ASP A 507 -16.78 -28.85 8.20
CA ASP A 507 -16.63 -29.37 6.83
C ASP A 507 -16.53 -28.28 5.74
N THR A 508 -16.85 -27.02 6.09
CA THR A 508 -16.86 -25.92 5.10
C THR A 508 -15.49 -25.33 4.84
N GLY A 509 -14.57 -25.41 5.80
CA GLY A 509 -13.26 -24.73 5.75
C GLY A 509 -13.35 -23.20 5.83
N SER A 510 -14.50 -22.66 6.22
CA SER A 510 -14.78 -21.20 6.24
C SER A 510 -14.02 -20.43 7.33
N GLN A 511 -13.53 -21.11 8.37
CA GLN A 511 -12.95 -20.51 9.58
C GLN A 511 -13.96 -19.61 10.32
N LEU A 512 -15.21 -20.05 10.34
CA LEU A 512 -16.32 -19.38 11.04
C LEU A 512 -16.93 -20.34 12.04
N SER A 513 -17.42 -19.76 13.13
CA SER A 513 -18.28 -20.41 14.12
C SER A 513 -19.66 -19.75 14.11
N ALA A 514 -20.71 -20.53 14.26
CA ALA A 514 -22.08 -20.02 14.24
C ALA A 514 -22.94 -20.64 15.34
N TRP A 515 -23.89 -19.85 15.86
CA TRP A 515 -24.85 -20.25 16.90
C TRP A 515 -26.23 -19.74 16.53
N LEU A 516 -27.22 -20.58 16.78
CA LEU A 516 -28.63 -20.23 16.66
C LEU A 516 -29.25 -20.16 18.06
N CYS A 517 -29.80 -19.01 18.39
CA CYS A 517 -30.51 -18.79 19.66
C CYS A 517 -32.04 -18.69 19.46
#